data_3e0641d95c0f10a20b77b45412cef9a3
#
_entry.id   3e0641d95c0f10a20b77b45412cef9a3
#
_cell.length_a   1.000
_cell.length_b   1.000
_cell.length_c   1.000
_cell.angle_alpha   90.00
_cell.angle_beta   90.00
_cell.angle_gamma   90.00
#
_symmetry.space_group_name_H-M   'P 1'
#
loop_
_entity.id
_entity.type
_entity.pdbx_description
1 polymer ?
#
loop_
_entity_poly.entity_id
_entity_poly.type
_entity_poly.pdbx_seq_one_letter_code
_entity_poly.pdbx_strand_id
1 'polypeptide(L)'
;MTNNCLITICTSFYNVEKYMESFISQLKNQTCPDFICILVDDGSTDKSYKNCVKAIGDDERFSVIKHEKNKGIGEGRITCIENCKTEYITFLDADDDFEKNLVENLLKDIISTNSDLITYEHFTKSEKGEITRLSTEVNSANDLFSKKVGLISHLWNKVFNINLFKTFDLSFCKTISFAEDLWLCTNCFLNAQNPVIIHNAYYYYKYNSSSLVHKRSEKSIRENIEVLKNLLQNPKLKEIKEIESYIKDDSFHAFGHLIFPSKTNNFQLKPHFDEWRKIDSEIGIFLPEYLSEFVRKYVFFIRSKKDLFAKLMWFVLELKTRK
;
A
#
# COMPACT_ATOMS: atom_id res chain seq x y z
N MET A 1 -1.51 27.67 22.87
CA MET A 1 -0.52 27.46 21.78
C MET A 1 -1.29 27.43 20.48
N THR A 2 -1.16 28.48 19.67
CA THR A 2 -1.78 28.53 18.34
C THR A 2 -0.93 27.67 17.43
N ASN A 3 -1.30 26.42 17.32
CA ASN A 3 -0.58 25.45 16.50
C ASN A 3 -0.87 25.69 15.03
N ASN A 4 0.01 26.37 14.33
CA ASN A 4 0.12 26.35 12.87
C ASN A 4 0.80 25.07 12.39
N CYS A 5 0.58 23.94 13.06
CA CYS A 5 1.11 22.66 12.63
C CYS A 5 0.31 22.21 11.40
N LEU A 6 1.00 22.09 10.25
CA LEU A 6 0.38 21.73 8.98
C LEU A 6 0.29 20.22 8.76
N ILE A 7 1.12 19.40 9.43
CA ILE A 7 1.28 17.98 9.12
C ILE A 7 1.11 17.08 10.34
N THR A 8 0.35 16.00 10.16
CA THR A 8 0.30 14.87 11.07
C THR A 8 1.06 13.67 10.49
N ILE A 9 1.96 13.11 11.30
CA ILE A 9 2.60 11.82 11.03
C ILE A 9 1.77 10.73 11.65
N CYS A 10 1.39 9.73 10.88
CA CYS A 10 0.56 8.61 11.31
C CYS A 10 1.30 7.28 11.22
N THR A 11 1.17 6.46 12.25
CA THR A 11 1.71 5.10 12.26
C THR A 11 0.72 4.15 12.92
N SER A 12 0.23 3.16 12.17
CA SER A 12 -0.49 2.03 12.73
C SER A 12 0.49 0.88 12.92
N PHE A 13 0.49 0.26 14.09
CA PHE A 13 1.44 -0.79 14.41
C PHE A 13 0.82 -1.97 15.16
N TYR A 14 1.41 -3.16 14.96
CA TYR A 14 1.03 -4.38 15.65
C TYR A 14 2.26 -5.28 15.83
N ASN A 15 2.61 -5.60 17.09
CA ASN A 15 3.74 -6.47 17.45
C ASN A 15 5.08 -6.05 16.84
N VAL A 16 5.49 -4.80 17.09
CA VAL A 16 6.73 -4.17 16.61
C VAL A 16 7.67 -3.76 17.75
N GLU A 17 7.64 -4.46 18.88
CA GLU A 17 8.37 -4.07 20.11
C GLU A 17 9.86 -3.77 19.87
N LYS A 18 10.49 -4.43 18.89
CA LYS A 18 11.91 -4.27 18.57
C LYS A 18 12.25 -2.92 17.93
N TYR A 19 11.29 -2.28 17.28
CA TYR A 19 11.50 -1.09 16.46
C TYR A 19 11.03 0.19 17.16
N MET A 20 10.09 0.08 18.09
CA MET A 20 9.33 1.20 18.63
C MET A 20 10.21 2.28 19.29
N GLU A 21 11.22 1.89 20.10
CA GLU A 21 12.10 2.87 20.77
C GLU A 21 12.93 3.67 19.74
N SER A 22 13.48 2.98 18.72
CA SER A 22 14.24 3.62 17.63
C SER A 22 13.35 4.55 16.81
N PHE A 23 12.15 4.11 16.44
CA PHE A 23 11.20 4.88 15.66
C PHE A 23 10.80 6.18 16.37
N ILE A 24 10.41 6.12 17.64
CA ILE A 24 10.08 7.32 18.44
C ILE A 24 11.30 8.23 18.59
N SER A 25 12.49 7.67 18.80
CA SER A 25 13.71 8.46 18.88
C SER A 25 14.00 9.22 17.58
N GLN A 26 13.80 8.60 16.42
CA GLN A 26 13.95 9.28 15.11
C GLN A 26 12.98 10.45 14.95
N LEU A 27 11.72 10.29 15.38
CA LEU A 27 10.72 11.37 15.36
C LEU A 27 11.07 12.50 16.32
N LYS A 28 11.48 12.19 17.54
CA LYS A 28 11.88 13.21 18.52
C LYS A 28 13.09 14.03 18.08
N ASN A 29 13.99 13.44 17.31
CA ASN A 29 15.21 14.05 16.81
C ASN A 29 15.05 14.72 15.44
N GLN A 30 13.83 14.93 14.94
CA GLN A 30 13.62 15.70 13.72
C GLN A 30 14.10 17.15 13.88
N THR A 31 14.72 17.71 12.82
CA THR A 31 15.21 19.11 12.82
C THR A 31 14.10 20.13 12.96
N CYS A 32 12.91 19.81 12.47
CA CYS A 32 11.70 20.63 12.60
C CYS A 32 10.73 19.99 13.60
N PRO A 33 10.32 20.69 14.67
CA PRO A 33 9.38 20.15 15.65
C PRO A 33 7.90 20.35 15.28
N ASP A 34 7.60 21.03 14.16
CA ASP A 34 6.24 21.48 13.81
C ASP A 34 5.41 20.35 13.17
N PHE A 35 5.19 19.28 13.92
CA PHE A 35 4.33 18.15 13.53
C PHE A 35 3.57 17.60 14.75
N ILE A 36 2.49 16.91 14.46
CA ILE A 36 1.77 16.04 15.40
C ILE A 36 1.98 14.60 14.98
N CYS A 37 2.06 13.68 15.94
CA CYS A 37 2.19 12.25 15.68
C CYS A 37 1.02 11.48 16.30
N ILE A 38 0.31 10.72 15.47
CA ILE A 38 -0.75 9.81 15.89
C ILE A 38 -0.26 8.38 15.71
N LEU A 39 -0.19 7.64 16.81
CA LEU A 39 0.26 6.27 16.88
C LEU A 39 -0.93 5.38 17.24
N VAL A 40 -1.26 4.42 16.38
CA VAL A 40 -2.36 3.48 16.61
C VAL A 40 -1.81 2.09 16.89
N ASP A 41 -1.90 1.65 18.13
CA ASP A 41 -1.64 0.28 18.53
C ASP A 41 -2.84 -0.60 18.16
N ASP A 42 -2.71 -1.42 17.15
CA ASP A 42 -3.79 -2.32 16.71
C ASP A 42 -3.90 -3.58 17.57
N GLY A 43 -3.95 -3.40 18.90
CA GLY A 43 -4.13 -4.47 19.85
C GLY A 43 -2.92 -5.38 20.00
N SER A 44 -1.70 -4.83 20.03
CA SER A 44 -0.47 -5.59 20.22
C SER A 44 -0.50 -6.47 21.46
N THR A 45 0.07 -7.68 21.32
CA THR A 45 0.17 -8.70 22.39
C THR A 45 1.57 -8.76 23.00
N ASP A 46 2.55 -8.09 22.36
CA ASP A 46 3.93 -7.93 22.84
C ASP A 46 4.11 -6.63 23.63
N LYS A 47 5.35 -6.15 23.79
CA LYS A 47 5.65 -4.92 24.51
C LYS A 47 5.53 -3.64 23.69
N SER A 48 5.04 -3.70 22.45
CA SER A 48 4.97 -2.54 21.54
C SER A 48 4.31 -1.34 22.17
N TYR A 49 3.09 -1.50 22.69
CA TYR A 49 2.37 -0.42 23.37
C TYR A 49 3.15 0.18 24.55
N LYS A 50 3.68 -0.68 25.41
CA LYS A 50 4.44 -0.25 26.60
C LYS A 50 5.70 0.51 26.21
N ASN A 51 6.45 0.00 25.21
CA ASN A 51 7.67 0.63 24.70
C ASN A 51 7.34 1.98 24.03
N CYS A 52 6.23 2.04 23.28
CA CYS A 52 5.74 3.27 22.65
C CYS A 52 5.50 4.37 23.70
N VAL A 53 4.62 4.11 24.68
CA VAL A 53 4.28 5.10 25.71
C VAL A 53 5.50 5.52 26.52
N LYS A 54 6.38 4.57 26.87
CA LYS A 54 7.63 4.86 27.59
C LYS A 54 8.57 5.76 26.77
N ALA A 55 8.73 5.49 25.45
CA ALA A 55 9.63 6.25 24.60
C ALA A 55 9.11 7.67 24.32
N ILE A 56 7.80 7.86 24.25
CA ILE A 56 7.16 9.17 24.09
C ILE A 56 7.41 10.03 25.33
N GLY A 57 7.20 9.47 26.54
CA GLY A 57 7.25 10.25 27.79
C GLY A 57 6.22 11.37 27.77
N ASP A 58 6.66 12.59 28.11
CA ASP A 58 5.80 13.78 28.24
C ASP A 58 5.78 14.66 26.96
N ASP A 59 6.17 14.11 25.80
CA ASP A 59 6.20 14.87 24.55
C ASP A 59 4.77 15.04 23.98
N GLU A 60 4.22 16.24 24.13
CA GLU A 60 2.83 16.58 23.77
C GLU A 60 2.54 16.47 22.25
N ARG A 61 3.56 16.35 21.40
CA ARG A 61 3.37 16.15 19.97
C ARG A 61 2.76 14.79 19.65
N PHE A 62 2.89 13.81 20.55
CA PHE A 62 2.50 12.43 20.33
C PHE A 62 1.18 12.09 21.01
N SER A 63 0.34 11.38 20.32
CA SER A 63 -0.85 10.73 20.86
C SER A 63 -0.88 9.26 20.52
N VAL A 64 -1.33 8.42 21.46
CA VAL A 64 -1.43 6.97 21.27
C VAL A 64 -2.87 6.55 21.41
N ILE A 65 -3.40 5.89 20.40
CA ILE A 65 -4.72 5.27 20.40
C ILE A 65 -4.50 3.75 20.44
N LYS A 66 -5.20 3.08 21.35
CA LYS A 66 -5.09 1.62 21.48
C LYS A 66 -6.41 0.96 21.12
N HIS A 67 -6.39 0.03 20.17
CA HIS A 67 -7.51 -0.86 19.93
C HIS A 67 -7.55 -1.98 20.98
N GLU A 68 -8.74 -2.40 21.39
CA GLU A 68 -8.91 -3.49 22.35
C GLU A 68 -8.42 -4.84 21.81
N LYS A 69 -8.46 -5.01 20.47
CA LYS A 69 -8.01 -6.20 19.75
C LYS A 69 -7.51 -5.81 18.36
N ASN A 70 -6.73 -6.70 17.75
CA ASN A 70 -6.30 -6.50 16.36
C ASN A 70 -7.52 -6.45 15.41
N LYS A 71 -7.62 -5.37 14.67
CA LYS A 71 -8.66 -5.11 13.67
C LYS A 71 -8.10 -5.10 12.23
N GLY A 72 -6.79 -5.15 12.09
CA GLY A 72 -6.07 -5.09 10.83
C GLY A 72 -5.55 -3.70 10.48
N ILE A 73 -4.50 -3.68 9.65
CA ILE A 73 -3.77 -2.46 9.31
C ILE A 73 -4.67 -1.39 8.65
N GLY A 74 -5.67 -1.82 7.85
CA GLY A 74 -6.63 -0.90 7.23
C GLY A 74 -7.41 -0.10 8.27
N GLU A 75 -7.99 -0.75 9.29
CA GLU A 75 -8.70 -0.06 10.38
C GLU A 75 -7.75 0.86 11.18
N GLY A 76 -6.51 0.41 11.42
CA GLY A 76 -5.51 1.24 12.10
C GLY A 76 -5.21 2.52 11.34
N ARG A 77 -5.06 2.46 10.00
CA ARG A 77 -4.85 3.63 9.15
C ARG A 77 -6.07 4.54 9.11
N ILE A 78 -7.28 3.98 9.06
CA ILE A 78 -8.50 4.77 9.14
C ILE A 78 -8.63 5.47 10.50
N THR A 79 -8.29 4.80 11.60
CA THR A 79 -8.25 5.43 12.92
C THR A 79 -7.29 6.63 12.94
N CYS A 80 -6.14 6.56 12.28
CA CYS A 80 -5.24 7.71 12.10
C CYS A 80 -5.92 8.84 11.33
N ILE A 81 -6.53 8.55 10.18
CA ILE A 81 -7.20 9.53 9.32
C ILE A 81 -8.33 10.24 10.09
N GLU A 82 -9.18 9.49 10.78
CA GLU A 82 -10.33 10.02 11.55
C GLU A 82 -9.90 10.93 12.71
N ASN A 83 -8.69 10.73 13.27
CA ASN A 83 -8.14 11.54 14.37
C ASN A 83 -7.20 12.66 13.91
N CYS A 84 -6.88 12.74 12.62
CA CYS A 84 -6.05 13.80 12.05
C CYS A 84 -6.78 15.15 12.10
N LYS A 85 -6.13 16.17 12.68
CA LYS A 85 -6.68 17.52 12.81
C LYS A 85 -5.90 18.58 12.04
N THR A 86 -4.80 18.19 11.39
CA THR A 86 -3.99 19.06 10.56
C THR A 86 -4.47 19.01 9.11
N GLU A 87 -4.00 19.96 8.31
CA GLU A 87 -4.36 20.03 6.90
C GLU A 87 -3.75 18.88 6.08
N TYR A 88 -2.54 18.44 6.45
CA TYR A 88 -1.83 17.38 5.77
C TYR A 88 -1.55 16.19 6.68
N ILE A 89 -1.47 15.01 6.08
CA ILE A 89 -1.16 13.74 6.74
C ILE A 89 -0.12 12.97 5.92
N THR A 90 0.81 12.32 6.62
CA THR A 90 1.73 11.33 6.04
C THR A 90 1.76 10.09 6.92
N PHE A 91 2.11 8.95 6.33
CA PHE A 91 2.21 7.68 7.05
C PHE A 91 3.67 7.24 7.10
N LEU A 92 4.12 6.71 8.23
CA LEU A 92 5.44 6.10 8.38
C LEU A 92 5.28 4.73 9.02
N ASP A 93 6.04 3.75 8.57
CA ASP A 93 6.04 2.42 9.15
C ASP A 93 7.11 2.32 10.26
N ALA A 94 6.76 1.68 11.38
CA ALA A 94 7.58 1.68 12.59
C ALA A 94 8.92 0.91 12.45
N ASP A 95 9.04 0.03 11.45
CA ASP A 95 10.23 -0.77 11.18
C ASP A 95 11.19 -0.16 10.16
N ASP A 96 10.86 1.03 9.62
CA ASP A 96 11.67 1.75 8.64
C ASP A 96 12.51 2.88 9.25
N ASP A 97 13.38 3.49 8.44
CA ASP A 97 14.19 4.64 8.80
C ASP A 97 13.84 5.85 7.91
N PHE A 98 14.15 7.05 8.38
CA PHE A 98 13.94 8.28 7.61
C PHE A 98 14.97 9.37 8.00
N GLU A 99 15.12 10.35 7.11
CA GLU A 99 16.06 11.45 7.31
C GLU A 99 15.69 12.31 8.53
N LYS A 100 16.71 12.86 9.19
CA LYS A 100 16.50 13.77 10.34
C LYS A 100 15.77 15.06 9.97
N ASN A 101 15.79 15.43 8.72
CA ASN A 101 15.11 16.61 8.17
C ASN A 101 13.86 16.25 7.35
N LEU A 102 13.29 15.03 7.55
CA LEU A 102 12.08 14.60 6.83
C LEU A 102 10.97 15.63 7.00
N VAL A 103 10.61 15.98 8.23
CA VAL A 103 9.49 16.92 8.51
C VAL A 103 9.75 18.28 7.88
N GLU A 104 10.96 18.82 8.03
CA GLU A 104 11.35 20.09 7.43
C GLU A 104 11.18 20.09 5.91
N ASN A 105 11.61 19.01 5.25
CA ASN A 105 11.51 18.86 3.82
C ASN A 105 10.06 18.70 3.37
N LEU A 106 9.26 17.86 4.04
CA LEU A 106 7.84 17.71 3.71
C LEU A 106 7.07 19.03 3.84
N LEU A 107 7.35 19.84 4.87
CA LEU A 107 6.74 21.17 5.02
C LEU A 107 7.16 22.13 3.91
N LYS A 108 8.44 22.10 3.49
CA LYS A 108 8.92 22.88 2.33
C LYS A 108 8.22 22.46 1.04
N ASP A 109 8.07 21.14 0.83
CA ASP A 109 7.40 20.61 -0.36
C ASP A 109 5.91 20.98 -0.38
N ILE A 110 5.20 20.90 0.75
CA ILE A 110 3.81 21.36 0.89
C ILE A 110 3.68 22.82 0.51
N ILE A 111 4.50 23.69 1.11
CA ILE A 111 4.43 25.15 0.90
C ILE A 111 4.79 25.52 -0.54
N SER A 112 5.84 24.90 -1.11
CA SER A 112 6.32 25.27 -2.44
C SER A 112 5.43 24.78 -3.57
N THR A 113 4.75 23.64 -3.39
CA THR A 113 3.91 23.04 -4.45
C THR A 113 2.44 23.40 -4.32
N ASN A 114 1.98 23.72 -3.11
CA ASN A 114 0.55 23.86 -2.77
C ASN A 114 -0.28 22.69 -3.32
N SER A 115 0.29 21.49 -3.25
CA SER A 115 -0.28 20.25 -3.80
C SER A 115 -1.17 19.58 -2.77
N ASP A 116 -2.24 18.94 -3.25
CA ASP A 116 -3.12 18.10 -2.41
C ASP A 116 -2.62 16.67 -2.27
N LEU A 117 -1.69 16.24 -3.15
CA LEU A 117 -1.05 14.93 -3.10
C LEU A 117 0.40 15.01 -3.57
N ILE A 118 1.33 14.81 -2.66
CA ILE A 118 2.76 14.79 -2.94
C ILE A 118 3.26 13.36 -2.87
N THR A 119 4.00 12.92 -3.88
CA THR A 119 4.78 11.67 -3.84
C THR A 119 6.26 12.00 -3.91
N TYR A 120 7.08 11.39 -3.07
CA TYR A 120 8.52 11.58 -3.08
C TYR A 120 9.27 10.26 -3.29
N GLU A 121 10.50 10.35 -3.80
CA GLU A 121 11.37 9.19 -3.99
C GLU A 121 11.86 8.64 -2.64
N HIS A 122 12.41 7.44 -2.65
CA HIS A 122 12.89 6.80 -1.44
C HIS A 122 14.16 5.99 -1.67
N PHE A 123 14.77 5.57 -0.59
CA PHE A 123 15.83 4.59 -0.58
C PHE A 123 15.30 3.23 -0.16
N THR A 124 15.84 2.17 -0.75
CA THR A 124 15.68 0.81 -0.25
C THR A 124 16.96 0.39 0.48
N LYS A 125 16.83 -0.26 1.63
CA LYS A 125 17.93 -0.77 2.42
C LYS A 125 17.84 -2.28 2.53
N SER A 126 18.82 -3.00 1.95
CA SER A 126 18.88 -4.45 2.00
C SER A 126 19.20 -4.96 3.43
N GLU A 127 18.97 -6.26 3.70
CA GLU A 127 19.40 -6.89 4.97
C GLU A 127 20.91 -6.76 5.21
N LYS A 128 21.71 -6.62 4.17
CA LYS A 128 23.17 -6.39 4.26
C LYS A 128 23.55 -4.95 4.49
N GLY A 129 22.56 -4.04 4.56
CA GLY A 129 22.79 -2.61 4.75
C GLY A 129 23.11 -1.84 3.47
N GLU A 130 23.03 -2.46 2.29
CA GLU A 130 23.22 -1.77 1.01
C GLU A 130 22.02 -0.84 0.76
N ILE A 131 22.32 0.41 0.41
CA ILE A 131 21.31 1.45 0.16
C ILE A 131 21.25 1.72 -1.33
N THR A 132 20.07 1.61 -1.90
CA THR A 132 19.78 1.96 -3.30
C THR A 132 18.68 3.00 -3.33
N ARG A 133 18.92 4.11 -4.05
CA ARG A 133 17.86 5.11 -4.29
C ARG A 133 16.94 4.61 -5.39
N LEU A 134 15.65 4.61 -5.12
CA LEU A 134 14.63 4.42 -6.13
C LEU A 134 14.27 5.80 -6.69
N SER A 135 14.98 6.18 -7.76
CA SER A 135 14.70 7.39 -8.52
C SER A 135 13.80 7.09 -9.70
N THR A 136 12.98 8.06 -10.07
CA THR A 136 12.06 7.97 -11.18
C THR A 136 12.39 9.01 -12.23
N GLU A 137 12.51 8.60 -13.48
CA GLU A 137 12.59 9.52 -14.64
C GLU A 137 11.20 10.02 -15.06
N VAL A 138 10.28 10.14 -14.08
CA VAL A 138 8.88 10.43 -14.31
C VAL A 138 8.65 11.92 -14.23
N ASN A 139 8.04 12.50 -15.26
CA ASN A 139 7.83 13.94 -15.37
C ASN A 139 6.42 14.39 -14.95
N SER A 140 5.49 13.45 -14.74
CA SER A 140 4.13 13.75 -14.32
C SER A 140 3.62 12.76 -13.28
N ALA A 141 2.67 13.20 -12.44
CA ALA A 141 2.05 12.34 -11.44
C ALA A 141 1.34 11.12 -12.06
N ASN A 142 0.80 11.25 -13.27
CA ASN A 142 0.16 10.14 -13.99
C ASN A 142 1.14 9.04 -14.39
N ASP A 143 2.41 9.40 -14.63
CA ASP A 143 3.46 8.44 -14.98
C ASP A 143 3.83 7.53 -13.79
N LEU A 144 3.45 7.88 -12.54
CA LEU A 144 3.63 7.01 -11.37
C LEU A 144 2.95 5.65 -11.52
N PHE A 145 1.88 5.60 -12.30
CA PHE A 145 1.17 4.37 -12.64
C PHE A 145 1.82 3.56 -13.76
N SER A 146 2.88 4.10 -14.39
CA SER A 146 3.67 3.28 -15.29
C SER A 146 4.41 2.21 -14.49
N LYS A 147 4.42 0.96 -14.98
CA LYS A 147 5.04 -0.21 -14.33
C LYS A 147 6.51 -0.02 -13.93
N LYS A 148 7.17 0.99 -14.49
CA LYS A 148 8.57 1.27 -14.20
C LYS A 148 8.82 1.85 -12.80
N VAL A 149 7.80 2.35 -12.12
CA VAL A 149 8.02 3.21 -10.98
C VAL A 149 7.62 2.57 -9.65
N GLY A 150 6.64 1.66 -9.60
CA GLY A 150 6.26 0.92 -8.36
C GLY A 150 5.92 1.78 -7.14
N LEU A 151 5.82 3.10 -7.31
CA LEU A 151 5.66 4.05 -6.19
C LEU A 151 4.22 4.27 -5.76
N ILE A 152 3.26 3.77 -6.52
CA ILE A 152 1.87 4.16 -6.33
C ILE A 152 1.24 3.60 -5.07
N SER A 153 1.56 2.36 -4.73
CA SER A 153 0.90 1.65 -3.65
C SER A 153 1.40 1.99 -2.25
N HIS A 154 2.47 2.75 -2.13
CA HIS A 154 3.04 3.02 -0.80
C HIS A 154 2.48 4.29 -0.19
N LEU A 155 1.95 4.21 1.04
CA LEU A 155 1.49 5.37 1.80
C LEU A 155 2.66 6.18 2.39
N TRP A 156 3.74 5.51 2.78
CA TRP A 156 4.86 6.10 3.50
C TRP A 156 5.75 7.04 2.67
N ASN A 157 5.60 7.07 1.35
CA ASN A 157 6.29 8.03 0.47
C ASN A 157 5.34 9.12 -0.06
N LYS A 158 4.28 9.43 0.67
CA LYS A 158 3.28 10.41 0.24
C LYS A 158 2.88 11.36 1.37
N VAL A 159 2.50 12.55 0.94
CA VAL A 159 1.79 13.52 1.78
C VAL A 159 0.43 13.78 1.15
N PHE A 160 -0.61 13.69 1.93
CA PHE A 160 -1.99 13.85 1.50
C PHE A 160 -2.61 15.08 2.18
N ASN A 161 -3.32 15.92 1.44
CA ASN A 161 -4.28 16.80 2.07
C ASN A 161 -5.41 15.96 2.66
N ILE A 162 -5.75 16.17 3.92
CA ILE A 162 -6.72 15.34 4.66
C ILE A 162 -8.11 15.32 3.99
N ASN A 163 -8.45 16.36 3.23
CA ASN A 163 -9.72 16.43 2.51
C ASN A 163 -9.84 15.38 1.39
N LEU A 164 -8.75 14.85 0.86
CA LEU A 164 -8.80 13.75 -0.11
C LEU A 164 -9.54 12.54 0.46
N PHE A 165 -9.31 12.21 1.72
CA PHE A 165 -9.97 11.08 2.39
C PHE A 165 -11.46 11.29 2.67
N LYS A 166 -11.98 12.50 2.47
CA LYS A 166 -13.41 12.82 2.58
C LYS A 166 -14.16 12.68 1.24
N THR A 167 -13.44 12.42 0.15
CA THR A 167 -14.02 12.36 -1.21
C THR A 167 -14.55 10.97 -1.59
N PHE A 168 -14.29 9.95 -0.77
CA PHE A 168 -14.73 8.57 -0.97
C PHE A 168 -15.02 7.87 0.36
N ASP A 169 -15.79 6.78 0.30
CA ASP A 169 -16.16 6.02 1.50
C ASP A 169 -15.01 5.14 1.98
N LEU A 170 -14.54 5.37 3.19
CA LEU A 170 -13.45 4.66 3.83
C LEU A 170 -13.86 3.31 4.44
N SER A 171 -15.15 2.98 4.49
CA SER A 171 -15.65 1.77 5.15
C SER A 171 -15.06 0.49 4.59
N PHE A 172 -14.83 0.43 3.29
CA PHE A 172 -14.19 -0.72 2.64
C PHE A 172 -12.77 -0.96 3.17
N CYS A 173 -11.96 0.09 3.37
CA CYS A 173 -10.60 -0.04 3.89
C CYS A 173 -10.56 -0.66 5.29
N LYS A 174 -11.58 -0.43 6.12
CA LYS A 174 -11.70 -1.02 7.46
C LYS A 174 -11.83 -2.55 7.44
N THR A 175 -12.22 -3.13 6.32
CA THR A 175 -12.48 -4.57 6.18
C THR A 175 -11.30 -5.37 5.64
N ILE A 176 -10.22 -4.70 5.20
CA ILE A 176 -9.07 -5.31 4.54
C ILE A 176 -7.79 -5.11 5.34
N SER A 177 -6.89 -6.08 5.24
CA SER A 177 -5.58 -6.07 5.91
C SER A 177 -4.43 -6.31 4.92
N PHE A 178 -4.73 -6.31 3.62
CA PHE A 178 -3.76 -6.45 2.54
C PHE A 178 -4.17 -5.62 1.33
N ALA A 179 -3.21 -4.90 0.73
CA ALA A 179 -3.40 -3.97 -0.39
C ALA A 179 -4.32 -2.77 -0.07
N GLU A 180 -4.53 -2.45 1.21
CA GLU A 180 -5.26 -1.28 1.67
C GLU A 180 -4.54 0.02 1.27
N ASP A 181 -3.21 -0.01 1.21
CA ASP A 181 -2.36 1.07 0.73
C ASP A 181 -2.58 1.34 -0.76
N LEU A 182 -2.61 0.31 -1.61
CA LEU A 182 -2.97 0.45 -3.02
C LEU A 182 -4.35 1.09 -3.16
N TRP A 183 -5.33 0.63 -2.38
CA TRP A 183 -6.68 1.14 -2.43
C TRP A 183 -6.78 2.61 -2.02
N LEU A 184 -6.17 2.98 -0.90
CA LEU A 184 -6.14 4.36 -0.40
C LEU A 184 -5.42 5.29 -1.38
N CYS A 185 -4.22 4.92 -1.81
CA CYS A 185 -3.44 5.72 -2.74
C CYS A 185 -4.19 5.93 -4.07
N THR A 186 -4.75 4.87 -4.66
CA THR A 186 -5.48 4.98 -5.94
C THR A 186 -6.69 5.90 -5.80
N ASN A 187 -7.51 5.74 -4.75
CA ASN A 187 -8.66 6.63 -4.55
C ASN A 187 -8.25 8.08 -4.31
N CYS A 188 -7.16 8.33 -3.57
CA CYS A 188 -6.63 9.69 -3.41
C CYS A 188 -6.18 10.27 -4.75
N PHE A 189 -5.45 9.51 -5.58
CA PHE A 189 -5.04 9.98 -6.92
C PHE A 189 -6.23 10.29 -7.84
N LEU A 190 -7.25 9.46 -7.85
CA LEU A 190 -8.46 9.67 -8.65
C LEU A 190 -9.26 10.92 -8.23
N ASN A 191 -8.97 11.47 -7.05
CA ASN A 191 -9.66 12.65 -6.51
C ASN A 191 -8.73 13.85 -6.34
N ALA A 192 -7.41 13.69 -6.51
CA ALA A 192 -6.46 14.78 -6.41
C ALA A 192 -6.62 15.76 -7.57
N GLN A 193 -6.48 17.05 -7.25
CA GLN A 193 -6.57 18.14 -8.24
C GLN A 193 -5.18 18.55 -8.73
N ASN A 194 -4.17 18.45 -7.88
CA ASN A 194 -2.81 18.89 -8.17
C ASN A 194 -1.78 17.87 -7.63
N PRO A 195 -1.78 16.60 -8.07
CA PRO A 195 -0.80 15.63 -7.63
C PRO A 195 0.59 15.96 -8.20
N VAL A 196 1.63 15.91 -7.37
CA VAL A 196 3.01 16.20 -7.78
C VAL A 196 3.97 15.11 -7.32
N ILE A 197 5.12 15.07 -8.02
CA ILE A 197 6.26 14.21 -7.67
C ILE A 197 7.42 15.10 -7.27
N ILE A 198 8.03 14.76 -6.14
CA ILE A 198 9.28 15.37 -5.65
C ILE A 198 10.42 14.38 -5.85
N HIS A 199 11.43 14.80 -6.63
CA HIS A 199 12.61 14.00 -6.92
C HIS A 199 13.66 14.06 -5.79
N ASN A 200 13.21 14.13 -4.55
CA ASN A 200 14.04 13.99 -3.36
C ASN A 200 13.62 12.75 -2.59
N ALA A 201 14.58 12.10 -1.95
CA ALA A 201 14.33 10.90 -1.16
C ALA A 201 14.59 11.20 0.32
N TYR A 202 13.62 10.89 1.17
CA TYR A 202 13.65 11.19 2.60
C TYR A 202 13.44 9.96 3.48
N TYR A 203 13.06 8.83 2.89
CA TYR A 203 12.62 7.61 3.56
C TYR A 203 13.47 6.41 3.12
N TYR A 204 13.78 5.52 4.07
CA TYR A 204 14.53 4.29 3.85
C TYR A 204 13.65 3.09 4.13
N TYR A 205 13.07 2.52 3.08
CA TYR A 205 12.36 1.26 3.17
C TYR A 205 13.34 0.13 3.46
N LYS A 206 13.23 -0.49 4.64
CA LYS A 206 14.08 -1.61 5.04
C LYS A 206 13.47 -2.93 4.58
N TYR A 207 14.23 -3.67 3.78
CA TYR A 207 13.82 -5.03 3.42
C TYR A 207 13.80 -5.89 4.68
N ASN A 208 12.64 -6.53 4.93
CA ASN A 208 12.42 -7.42 6.04
C ASN A 208 11.75 -8.70 5.52
N SER A 209 12.49 -9.83 5.55
CA SER A 209 11.99 -11.14 5.10
C SER A 209 10.77 -11.64 5.90
N SER A 210 10.54 -11.08 7.09
CA SER A 210 9.39 -11.38 7.94
C SER A 210 8.14 -10.53 7.62
N SER A 211 8.26 -9.53 6.75
CA SER A 211 7.17 -8.64 6.36
C SER A 211 5.97 -9.40 5.78
N LEU A 212 4.77 -8.86 6.01
CA LEU A 212 3.50 -9.38 5.47
C LEU A 212 3.51 -9.49 3.94
N VAL A 213 4.22 -8.59 3.25
CA VAL A 213 4.35 -8.60 1.78
C VAL A 213 5.00 -9.90 1.29
N HIS A 214 5.91 -10.48 2.07
CA HIS A 214 6.62 -11.73 1.72
C HIS A 214 5.89 -13.00 2.19
N LYS A 215 4.88 -12.87 3.07
CA LYS A 215 4.11 -13.99 3.64
C LYS A 215 2.68 -14.00 3.09
N ARG A 216 2.54 -14.15 1.77
CA ARG A 216 1.21 -14.25 1.16
C ARG A 216 0.46 -15.48 1.68
N SER A 217 -0.77 -15.26 2.12
CA SER A 217 -1.73 -16.28 2.52
C SER A 217 -2.90 -16.31 1.53
N GLU A 218 -3.76 -17.33 1.61
CA GLU A 218 -5.01 -17.32 0.84
C GLU A 218 -5.85 -16.09 1.16
N LYS A 219 -5.92 -15.69 2.43
CA LYS A 219 -6.61 -14.50 2.87
C LYS A 219 -6.08 -13.25 2.16
N SER A 220 -4.75 -13.05 2.16
CA SER A 220 -4.16 -11.86 1.52
C SER A 220 -4.38 -11.83 0.00
N ILE A 221 -4.39 -12.99 -0.67
CA ILE A 221 -4.71 -13.08 -2.09
C ILE A 221 -6.17 -12.68 -2.34
N ARG A 222 -7.10 -13.18 -1.53
CA ARG A 222 -8.53 -12.85 -1.66
C ARG A 222 -8.80 -11.38 -1.37
N GLU A 223 -8.17 -10.80 -0.36
CA GLU A 223 -8.27 -9.37 -0.06
C GLU A 223 -7.75 -8.52 -1.21
N ASN A 224 -6.60 -8.88 -1.82
CA ASN A 224 -6.10 -8.19 -3.00
C ASN A 224 -7.08 -8.26 -4.19
N ILE A 225 -7.70 -9.42 -4.42
CA ILE A 225 -8.73 -9.57 -5.44
C ILE A 225 -9.92 -8.64 -5.18
N GLU A 226 -10.40 -8.56 -3.95
CA GLU A 226 -11.53 -7.66 -3.60
C GLU A 226 -11.15 -6.19 -3.73
N VAL A 227 -9.92 -5.81 -3.36
CA VAL A 227 -9.39 -4.45 -3.58
C VAL A 227 -9.44 -4.09 -5.07
N LEU A 228 -8.89 -4.95 -5.92
CA LEU A 228 -8.81 -4.69 -7.36
C LEU A 228 -10.19 -4.69 -8.02
N LYS A 229 -11.11 -5.57 -7.59
CA LYS A 229 -12.52 -5.53 -8.02
C LYS A 229 -13.18 -4.19 -7.66
N ASN A 230 -13.00 -3.74 -6.44
CA ASN A 230 -13.56 -2.47 -5.97
C ASN A 230 -13.02 -1.29 -6.79
N LEU A 231 -11.69 -1.26 -7.03
CA LEU A 231 -11.08 -0.22 -7.85
C LEU A 231 -11.57 -0.25 -9.30
N LEU A 232 -11.68 -1.42 -9.93
CA LEU A 232 -12.18 -1.56 -11.31
C LEU A 232 -13.64 -1.14 -11.49
N GLN A 233 -14.42 -1.17 -10.42
CA GLN A 233 -15.81 -0.68 -10.41
C GLN A 233 -15.91 0.84 -10.24
N ASN A 234 -14.81 1.52 -9.86
CA ASN A 234 -14.80 2.97 -9.72
C ASN A 234 -14.90 3.64 -11.10
N PRO A 235 -15.95 4.44 -11.39
CA PRO A 235 -16.12 5.06 -12.71
C PRO A 235 -15.01 6.04 -13.06
N LYS A 236 -14.43 6.73 -12.07
CA LYS A 236 -13.31 7.66 -12.26
C LYS A 236 -12.03 6.97 -12.75
N LEU A 237 -11.88 5.66 -12.52
CA LEU A 237 -10.70 4.93 -12.99
C LEU A 237 -10.53 5.03 -14.51
N LYS A 238 -11.63 5.08 -15.27
CA LYS A 238 -11.62 5.17 -16.73
C LYS A 238 -11.20 6.54 -17.26
N GLU A 239 -11.19 7.56 -16.41
CA GLU A 239 -10.83 8.94 -16.78
C GLU A 239 -9.31 9.10 -16.91
N ILE A 240 -8.52 8.25 -16.19
CA ILE A 240 -7.05 8.28 -16.20
C ILE A 240 -6.53 6.96 -16.73
N LYS A 241 -6.20 6.93 -18.02
CA LYS A 241 -5.80 5.68 -18.76
C LYS A 241 -4.60 4.98 -18.13
N GLU A 242 -3.65 5.71 -17.60
CA GLU A 242 -2.45 5.18 -16.97
C GLU A 242 -2.81 4.38 -15.70
N ILE A 243 -3.69 4.93 -14.87
CA ILE A 243 -4.20 4.27 -13.67
C ILE A 243 -5.03 3.05 -14.05
N GLU A 244 -5.95 3.22 -15.00
CA GLU A 244 -6.80 2.11 -15.49
C GLU A 244 -5.93 0.95 -16.00
N SER A 245 -4.90 1.25 -16.81
CA SER A 245 -3.99 0.25 -17.34
C SER A 245 -3.21 -0.48 -16.25
N TYR A 246 -2.68 0.25 -15.28
CA TYR A 246 -1.97 -0.32 -14.14
C TYR A 246 -2.86 -1.28 -13.34
N ILE A 247 -4.05 -0.83 -12.93
CA ILE A 247 -4.99 -1.64 -12.14
C ILE A 247 -5.47 -2.86 -12.92
N LYS A 248 -5.72 -2.74 -14.22
CA LYS A 248 -6.09 -3.88 -15.08
C LYS A 248 -4.99 -4.93 -15.15
N ASP A 249 -3.74 -4.50 -15.28
CA ASP A 249 -2.60 -5.41 -15.35
C ASP A 249 -2.34 -6.10 -14.02
N ASP A 250 -2.35 -5.36 -12.91
CA ASP A 250 -2.22 -5.91 -11.57
C ASP A 250 -3.38 -6.90 -11.26
N SER A 251 -4.59 -6.58 -11.72
CA SER A 251 -5.76 -7.44 -11.61
C SER A 251 -5.58 -8.78 -12.33
N PHE A 252 -4.97 -8.78 -13.53
CA PHE A 252 -4.68 -10.02 -14.21
C PHE A 252 -3.77 -10.93 -13.39
N HIS A 253 -2.74 -10.37 -12.78
CA HIS A 253 -1.82 -11.12 -11.92
C HIS A 253 -2.51 -11.62 -10.65
N ALA A 254 -3.28 -10.79 -9.97
CA ALA A 254 -4.00 -11.15 -8.76
C ALA A 254 -5.06 -12.23 -9.02
N PHE A 255 -5.91 -12.03 -10.02
CA PHE A 255 -6.94 -13.01 -10.40
C PHE A 255 -6.33 -14.29 -10.97
N GLY A 256 -5.14 -14.17 -11.54
CA GLY A 256 -4.35 -15.31 -12.00
C GLY A 256 -4.07 -16.33 -10.90
N HIS A 257 -3.96 -15.90 -9.64
CA HIS A 257 -3.79 -16.83 -8.52
C HIS A 257 -4.94 -17.83 -8.37
N LEU A 258 -6.13 -17.52 -8.87
CA LEU A 258 -7.28 -18.43 -8.85
C LEU A 258 -7.18 -19.53 -9.91
N ILE A 259 -6.41 -19.33 -10.97
CA ILE A 259 -6.38 -20.24 -12.13
C ILE A 259 -4.97 -20.75 -12.48
N PHE A 260 -3.90 -20.05 -12.10
CA PHE A 260 -2.53 -20.47 -12.38
C PHE A 260 -1.90 -21.16 -11.17
N PRO A 261 -1.07 -22.19 -11.40
CA PRO A 261 -0.28 -22.78 -10.33
C PRO A 261 0.76 -21.75 -9.84
N SER A 262 0.86 -21.59 -8.53
CA SER A 262 1.78 -20.64 -7.90
C SER A 262 2.87 -21.39 -7.13
N LYS A 263 4.13 -20.91 -7.25
CA LYS A 263 5.26 -21.38 -6.42
C LYS A 263 5.38 -20.66 -5.07
N THR A 264 4.58 -19.64 -4.83
CA THR A 264 4.77 -18.80 -3.66
C THR A 264 4.34 -19.49 -2.36
N ASN A 265 5.30 -19.63 -1.43
CA ASN A 265 5.09 -19.84 0.01
C ASN A 265 4.41 -21.13 0.47
N ASN A 266 4.77 -22.30 -0.07
CA ASN A 266 4.21 -23.61 0.36
C ASN A 266 2.68 -23.70 0.29
N PHE A 267 2.03 -22.74 -0.37
CA PHE A 267 0.59 -22.66 -0.50
C PHE A 267 0.22 -22.70 -2.00
N GLN A 268 -0.52 -23.73 -2.39
CA GLN A 268 -1.01 -23.90 -3.74
C GLN A 268 -2.53 -23.90 -3.71
N LEU A 269 -3.11 -22.84 -4.28
CA LEU A 269 -4.54 -22.83 -4.53
C LEU A 269 -4.88 -23.89 -5.59
N LYS A 270 -5.87 -24.72 -5.30
CA LYS A 270 -6.51 -25.50 -6.36
C LYS A 270 -7.20 -24.54 -7.33
N PRO A 271 -7.29 -24.87 -8.65
CA PRO A 271 -7.90 -23.97 -9.60
C PRO A 271 -9.38 -23.72 -9.25
N HIS A 272 -9.73 -22.45 -9.12
CA HIS A 272 -11.06 -21.94 -8.81
C HIS A 272 -11.74 -21.36 -10.06
N PHE A 273 -11.99 -22.19 -11.07
CA PHE A 273 -12.50 -21.71 -12.36
C PHE A 273 -13.87 -21.02 -12.29
N ASP A 274 -14.77 -21.50 -11.43
CA ASP A 274 -16.10 -20.89 -11.29
C ASP A 274 -16.01 -19.49 -10.66
N GLU A 275 -15.19 -19.35 -9.63
CA GLU A 275 -14.94 -18.06 -8.98
C GLU A 275 -14.29 -17.08 -9.97
N TRP A 276 -13.31 -17.53 -10.73
CA TRP A 276 -12.66 -16.72 -11.75
C TRP A 276 -13.65 -16.27 -12.83
N ARG A 277 -14.50 -17.18 -13.34
CA ARG A 277 -15.55 -16.86 -14.33
C ARG A 277 -16.55 -15.84 -13.81
N LYS A 278 -16.92 -15.94 -12.53
CA LYS A 278 -17.82 -14.98 -11.90
C LYS A 278 -17.18 -13.58 -11.93
N ILE A 279 -15.93 -13.45 -11.50
CA ILE A 279 -15.20 -12.18 -11.54
C ILE A 279 -15.07 -11.66 -12.97
N ASP A 280 -14.69 -12.53 -13.93
CA ASP A 280 -14.60 -12.17 -15.35
C ASP A 280 -15.92 -11.66 -15.93
N SER A 281 -17.05 -12.24 -15.53
CA SER A 281 -18.37 -11.79 -15.96
C SER A 281 -18.81 -10.46 -15.35
N GLU A 282 -18.33 -10.14 -14.14
CA GLU A 282 -18.66 -8.90 -13.44
C GLU A 282 -17.85 -7.70 -13.95
N ILE A 283 -16.57 -7.89 -14.24
CA ILE A 283 -15.63 -6.79 -14.52
C ILE A 283 -14.88 -6.92 -15.85
N GLY A 284 -14.95 -8.05 -16.55
CA GLY A 284 -14.22 -8.29 -17.79
C GLY A 284 -12.71 -8.32 -17.57
N ILE A 285 -12.16 -9.47 -17.13
CA ILE A 285 -10.72 -9.58 -16.84
C ILE A 285 -9.89 -9.30 -18.10
N PHE A 286 -9.05 -8.30 -18.01
CA PHE A 286 -8.12 -7.90 -19.07
C PHE A 286 -7.07 -9.00 -19.29
N LEU A 287 -6.75 -9.26 -20.56
CA LEU A 287 -5.68 -10.18 -20.95
C LEU A 287 -4.54 -9.38 -21.60
N PRO A 288 -3.40 -9.22 -20.92
CA PRO A 288 -2.26 -8.50 -21.44
C PRO A 288 -1.76 -9.05 -22.78
N GLU A 289 -1.29 -8.18 -23.67
CA GLU A 289 -0.84 -8.56 -25.02
C GLU A 289 0.39 -9.47 -25.02
N TYR A 290 1.25 -9.34 -24.01
CA TYR A 290 2.47 -10.15 -23.87
C TYR A 290 2.23 -11.62 -23.51
N LEU A 291 0.97 -12.03 -23.25
CA LEU A 291 0.69 -13.42 -22.91
C LEU A 291 0.92 -14.38 -24.07
N SER A 292 1.55 -15.52 -23.78
CA SER A 292 1.74 -16.57 -24.77
C SER A 292 0.40 -17.14 -25.28
N GLU A 293 0.41 -17.67 -26.49
CA GLU A 293 -0.76 -18.31 -27.10
C GLU A 293 -1.28 -19.45 -26.23
N PHE A 294 -0.40 -20.17 -25.55
CA PHE A 294 -0.79 -21.24 -24.61
C PHE A 294 -1.64 -20.69 -23.47
N VAL A 295 -1.23 -19.58 -22.83
CA VAL A 295 -1.98 -18.96 -21.73
C VAL A 295 -3.32 -18.40 -22.25
N ARG A 296 -3.35 -17.79 -23.43
CA ARG A 296 -4.59 -17.31 -24.04
C ARG A 296 -5.58 -18.44 -24.30
N LYS A 297 -5.12 -19.60 -24.81
CA LYS A 297 -5.95 -20.81 -25.00
C LYS A 297 -6.45 -21.37 -23.66
N TYR A 298 -5.62 -21.36 -22.65
CA TYR A 298 -5.99 -21.79 -21.30
C TYR A 298 -7.15 -20.95 -20.75
N VAL A 299 -7.03 -19.63 -20.77
CA VAL A 299 -8.09 -18.71 -20.34
C VAL A 299 -9.35 -18.87 -21.21
N PHE A 300 -9.20 -19.05 -22.53
CA PHE A 300 -10.33 -19.32 -23.42
C PHE A 300 -11.11 -20.58 -23.00
N PHE A 301 -10.44 -21.67 -22.63
CA PHE A 301 -11.12 -22.87 -22.16
C PHE A 301 -11.85 -22.66 -20.83
N ILE A 302 -11.30 -21.86 -19.93
CA ILE A 302 -11.98 -21.49 -18.68
C ILE A 302 -13.23 -20.68 -18.99
N ARG A 303 -13.13 -19.62 -19.81
CA ARG A 303 -14.28 -18.79 -20.25
C ARG A 303 -15.36 -19.62 -20.93
N SER A 304 -14.97 -20.59 -21.73
CA SER A 304 -15.90 -21.46 -22.48
C SER A 304 -16.45 -22.64 -21.67
N LYS A 305 -16.20 -22.68 -20.37
CA LYS A 305 -16.61 -23.79 -19.45
C LYS A 305 -16.08 -25.19 -19.89
N LYS A 306 -14.95 -25.23 -20.61
CA LYS A 306 -14.28 -26.48 -21.02
C LYS A 306 -13.31 -26.94 -19.96
N ASP A 307 -13.77 -27.18 -18.75
CA ASP A 307 -12.98 -27.36 -17.54
C ASP A 307 -12.02 -28.57 -17.62
N LEU A 308 -12.38 -29.61 -18.35
CA LEU A 308 -11.47 -30.75 -18.55
C LEU A 308 -10.17 -30.32 -19.25
N PHE A 309 -10.28 -29.54 -20.34
CA PHE A 309 -9.12 -29.03 -21.04
C PHE A 309 -8.35 -27.99 -20.21
N ALA A 310 -9.07 -27.13 -19.48
CA ALA A 310 -8.45 -26.17 -18.58
C ALA A 310 -7.65 -26.90 -17.47
N LYS A 311 -8.18 -27.96 -16.85
CA LYS A 311 -7.49 -28.76 -15.83
C LYS A 311 -6.24 -29.46 -16.39
N LEU A 312 -6.29 -29.99 -17.61
CA LEU A 312 -5.13 -30.57 -18.28
C LEU A 312 -4.03 -29.53 -18.51
N MET A 313 -4.39 -28.34 -19.01
CA MET A 313 -3.43 -27.27 -19.22
C MET A 313 -2.87 -26.73 -17.89
N TRP A 314 -3.70 -26.64 -16.84
CA TRP A 314 -3.25 -26.28 -15.50
C TRP A 314 -2.18 -27.25 -14.99
N PHE A 315 -2.38 -28.55 -15.16
CA PHE A 315 -1.40 -29.57 -14.77
C PHE A 315 -0.07 -29.41 -15.54
N VAL A 316 -0.12 -29.08 -16.82
CA VAL A 316 1.10 -28.80 -17.62
C VAL A 316 1.82 -27.55 -17.10
N LEU A 317 1.09 -26.52 -16.73
CA LEU A 317 1.67 -25.30 -16.12
C LEU A 317 2.29 -25.64 -14.78
N GLU A 318 1.63 -26.43 -13.94
CA GLU A 318 2.15 -26.87 -12.64
C GLU A 318 3.46 -27.63 -12.77
N LEU A 319 3.58 -28.57 -13.72
CA LEU A 319 4.82 -29.29 -13.99
C LEU A 319 5.97 -28.37 -14.40
N LYS A 320 5.69 -27.30 -15.17
CA LYS A 320 6.68 -26.30 -15.56
C LYS A 320 7.12 -25.42 -14.38
N THR A 321 6.24 -25.20 -13.41
CA THR A 321 6.56 -24.36 -12.24
C THR A 321 7.33 -25.12 -11.15
N ARG A 322 7.30 -26.46 -11.16
CA ARG A 322 8.07 -27.31 -10.24
C ARG A 322 9.55 -27.49 -10.62
N LYS A 323 9.92 -27.13 -11.86
CA LYS A 323 11.31 -27.11 -12.34
C LYS A 323 11.92 -25.71 -12.13
#